data_cf5cbe90545e422803dc851a70143346
#
_entry.id   cf5cbe90545e422803dc851a70143346
#
_cell.length_a   1.000
_cell.length_b   1.000
_cell.length_c   1.000
_cell.angle_alpha   90.00
_cell.angle_beta   90.00
_cell.angle_gamma   90.00
#
_symmetry.space_group_name_H-M   'P 1'
#
loop_
_entity.id
_entity.type
_entity.pdbx_description
1 polymer ?
#
loop_
_entity_poly.entity_id
_entity_poly.type
_entity_poly.pdbx_seq_one_letter_code
_entity_poly.pdbx_strand_id
1 'polypeptide(L)'
;MKNVEHIGIAVKELETAEKLFSSLFNTNPYKRETVASEDVSTSFFQINQTKIELLQSISDDGVIAKFIEKKGEGFHHVAFEVEDIYEEMDRLKKEGFTLLSETPKFGADNKLVCFLHPKSTNGMLIEICQEIKS
;
A
#
# COMPACT_ATOMS: atom_id res chain seq x y z
N MET A 1 -10.24 -10.19 -9.06
CA MET A 1 -9.90 -8.86 -8.53
C MET A 1 -10.85 -7.84 -9.10
N LYS A 2 -11.19 -6.82 -8.31
CA LYS A 2 -12.22 -5.86 -8.71
C LYS A 2 -11.63 -4.63 -9.42
N ASN A 3 -10.66 -3.99 -8.80
CA ASN A 3 -10.06 -2.76 -9.33
C ASN A 3 -8.73 -2.48 -8.64
N VAL A 4 -8.01 -1.50 -9.17
CA VAL A 4 -6.82 -0.97 -8.48
C VAL A 4 -7.32 -0.10 -7.34
N GLU A 5 -7.12 -0.56 -6.11
CA GLU A 5 -7.59 0.14 -4.92
C GLU A 5 -6.72 1.34 -4.61
N HIS A 6 -5.40 1.14 -4.59
CA HIS A 6 -4.47 2.25 -4.38
C HIS A 6 -3.09 1.95 -4.95
N ILE A 7 -2.32 3.02 -5.10
CA ILE A 7 -0.91 2.98 -5.46
C ILE A 7 -0.15 3.61 -4.30
N GLY A 8 0.83 2.88 -3.76
CA GLY A 8 1.66 3.36 -2.66
C GLY A 8 2.93 4.00 -3.16
N ILE A 9 3.23 5.19 -2.67
CA ILE A 9 4.41 5.96 -3.05
C ILE A 9 5.23 6.25 -1.80
N ALA A 10 6.49 5.82 -1.81
CA ALA A 10 7.41 6.07 -0.71
C ALA A 10 7.97 7.49 -0.79
N VAL A 11 7.85 8.24 0.30
CA VAL A 11 8.32 9.62 0.37
C VAL A 11 9.17 9.82 1.62
N LYS A 12 10.15 10.73 1.53
CA LYS A 12 11.02 11.05 2.67
C LYS A 12 10.30 11.87 3.72
N GLU A 13 9.47 12.83 3.28
CA GLU A 13 8.78 13.74 4.18
C GLU A 13 7.35 13.94 3.73
N LEU A 14 6.43 13.54 4.58
CA LEU A 14 5.02 13.50 4.23
C LEU A 14 4.44 14.86 3.91
N GLU A 15 4.75 15.89 4.73
CA GLU A 15 4.20 17.23 4.49
C GLU A 15 4.63 17.84 3.16
N THR A 16 5.91 17.69 2.81
CA THR A 16 6.43 18.20 1.54
C THR A 16 5.76 17.47 0.37
N ALA A 17 5.63 16.16 0.48
CA ALA A 17 4.97 15.36 -0.55
C ALA A 17 3.49 15.70 -0.67
N GLU A 18 2.80 15.92 0.46
CA GLU A 18 1.39 16.33 0.42
C GLU A 18 1.19 17.63 -0.32
N LYS A 19 2.06 18.61 -0.12
CA LYS A 19 1.97 19.87 -0.84
C LYS A 19 2.15 19.69 -2.33
N LEU A 20 3.16 18.91 -2.72
CA LEU A 20 3.44 18.62 -4.12
C LEU A 20 2.24 17.95 -4.79
N PHE A 21 1.75 16.86 -4.19
CA PHE A 21 0.68 16.09 -4.80
C PHE A 21 -0.68 16.77 -4.70
N SER A 22 -0.93 17.59 -3.66
CA SER A 22 -2.14 18.42 -3.62
C SER A 22 -2.18 19.38 -4.79
N SER A 23 -1.04 19.97 -5.13
CA SER A 23 -0.93 20.84 -6.29
C SER A 23 -1.12 20.09 -7.59
N LEU A 24 -0.46 18.93 -7.72
CA LEU A 24 -0.56 18.11 -8.92
C LEU A 24 -1.99 17.63 -9.18
N PHE A 25 -2.66 17.14 -8.14
CA PHE A 25 -4.00 16.56 -8.26
C PHE A 25 -5.11 17.61 -8.13
N ASN A 26 -4.77 18.82 -7.76
CA ASN A 26 -5.73 19.89 -7.50
C ASN A 26 -6.78 19.48 -6.47
N THR A 27 -6.33 18.81 -5.42
CA THR A 27 -7.18 18.37 -4.31
C THR A 27 -6.32 18.13 -3.08
N ASN A 28 -6.93 18.08 -1.92
CA ASN A 28 -6.24 17.83 -0.66
C ASN A 28 -6.35 16.35 -0.27
N PRO A 29 -5.41 15.83 0.54
CA PRO A 29 -5.59 14.48 1.06
C PRO A 29 -6.84 14.43 1.94
N TYR A 30 -7.54 13.31 1.90
CA TYR A 30 -8.76 13.16 2.70
C TYR A 30 -8.49 12.53 4.07
N LYS A 31 -7.30 11.98 4.27
CA LYS A 31 -6.98 11.24 5.49
C LYS A 31 -5.49 11.11 5.70
N ARG A 32 -5.05 11.22 6.94
CA ARG A 32 -3.72 10.85 7.40
C ARG A 32 -3.87 9.78 8.47
N GLU A 33 -2.98 8.81 8.47
CA GLU A 33 -3.06 7.70 9.42
C GLU A 33 -1.65 7.23 9.78
N THR A 34 -1.47 6.83 11.05
CA THR A 34 -0.24 6.19 11.50
C THR A 34 -0.52 4.71 11.69
N VAL A 35 0.26 3.86 11.04
CA VAL A 35 0.14 2.41 11.17
C VAL A 35 1.40 1.91 11.87
N ALA A 36 1.32 1.85 13.19
CA ALA A 36 2.48 1.50 14.03
C ALA A 36 3.04 0.12 13.72
N SER A 37 2.16 -0.85 13.41
CA SER A 37 2.57 -2.21 13.09
C SER A 37 3.42 -2.30 11.82
N GLU A 38 3.31 -1.32 10.94
CA GLU A 38 4.10 -1.25 9.70
C GLU A 38 5.16 -0.16 9.74
N ASP A 39 5.24 0.56 10.83
CA ASP A 39 6.22 1.64 11.06
C ASP A 39 6.11 2.75 10.01
N VAL A 40 4.88 3.12 9.66
CA VAL A 40 4.63 4.15 8.64
C VAL A 40 3.57 5.16 9.07
N SER A 41 3.71 6.38 8.55
CA SER A 41 2.64 7.38 8.51
C SER A 41 2.21 7.50 7.07
N THR A 42 0.91 7.54 6.84
CA THR A 42 0.35 7.55 5.49
C THR A 42 -0.58 8.74 5.29
N SER A 43 -0.69 9.15 4.02
CA SER A 43 -1.60 10.21 3.61
C SER A 43 -2.28 9.75 2.32
N PHE A 44 -3.60 9.94 2.23
CA PHE A 44 -4.39 9.40 1.13
C PHE A 44 -5.05 10.50 0.30
N PHE A 45 -4.89 10.40 -1.02
CA PHE A 45 -5.63 11.18 -2.00
C PHE A 45 -6.63 10.28 -2.71
N GLN A 46 -7.81 10.80 -3.02
CA GLN A 46 -8.81 10.07 -3.78
C GLN A 46 -8.77 10.56 -5.24
N ILE A 47 -8.42 9.67 -6.16
CA ILE A 47 -8.39 9.96 -7.58
C ILE A 47 -9.41 9.04 -8.24
N ASN A 48 -10.65 9.49 -8.30
CA ASN A 48 -11.77 8.68 -8.77
C ASN A 48 -11.86 7.38 -7.96
N GLN A 49 -11.72 6.22 -8.57
CA GLN A 49 -11.83 4.92 -7.90
C GLN A 49 -10.52 4.47 -7.26
N THR A 50 -9.40 5.09 -7.61
CA THR A 50 -8.08 4.70 -7.13
C THR A 50 -7.55 5.75 -6.17
N LYS A 51 -6.96 5.30 -5.07
CA LYS A 51 -6.34 6.19 -4.10
C LYS A 51 -4.84 6.23 -4.33
N ILE A 52 -4.24 7.37 -4.02
CA ILE A 52 -2.79 7.50 -3.96
C ILE A 52 -2.42 7.58 -2.49
N GLU A 53 -1.61 6.64 -2.03
CA GLU A 53 -1.16 6.57 -0.64
C GLU A 53 0.30 6.98 -0.57
N LEU A 54 0.58 8.08 0.14
CA LEU A 54 1.95 8.49 0.42
C LEU A 54 2.40 7.82 1.71
N LEU A 55 3.60 7.27 1.71
CA LEU A 55 4.12 6.48 2.83
C LEU A 55 5.44 7.08 3.31
N GLN A 56 5.48 7.46 4.58
CA GLN A 56 6.71 7.92 5.24
C GLN A 56 7.03 6.97 6.39
N SER A 57 8.29 6.54 6.48
CA SER A 57 8.74 5.72 7.60
C SER A 57 8.70 6.51 8.91
N ILE A 58 8.25 5.89 10.00
CA ILE A 58 8.30 6.50 11.33
C ILE A 58 9.73 6.46 11.86
N SER A 59 10.41 5.32 11.71
CA SER A 59 11.78 5.16 12.15
C SER A 59 12.76 5.06 10.99
N ASP A 60 14.04 5.26 11.27
CA ASP A 60 15.10 5.14 10.26
C ASP A 60 15.32 3.70 9.80
N ASP A 61 14.82 2.73 10.55
CA ASP A 61 14.96 1.30 10.26
C ASP A 61 13.74 0.69 9.58
N GLY A 62 12.72 1.48 9.33
CA GLY A 62 11.46 0.99 8.75
C GLY A 62 11.61 0.50 7.32
N VAL A 63 10.63 -0.27 6.86
CA VAL A 63 10.59 -0.84 5.50
C VAL A 63 10.67 0.26 4.44
N ILE A 64 9.93 1.35 4.64
CA ILE A 64 9.92 2.47 3.69
C ILE A 64 11.26 3.20 3.70
N ALA A 65 11.87 3.42 4.87
CA ALA A 65 13.17 4.06 4.96
C ALA A 65 14.23 3.24 4.21
N LYS A 66 14.22 1.92 4.37
CA LYS A 66 15.14 1.02 3.66
C LYS A 66 14.89 1.00 2.17
N PHE A 67 13.63 1.05 1.76
CA PHE A 67 13.26 1.13 0.35
C PHE A 67 13.85 2.40 -0.28
N ILE A 68 13.66 3.54 0.37
CA ILE A 68 14.16 4.84 -0.15
C ILE A 68 15.69 4.83 -0.21
N GLU A 69 16.35 4.26 0.78
CA GLU A 69 17.80 4.15 0.79
C GLU A 69 18.33 3.40 -0.43
N LYS A 70 17.65 2.34 -0.84
CA LYS A 70 18.05 1.51 -1.99
C LYS A 70 17.60 2.07 -3.33
N LYS A 71 16.38 2.57 -3.41
CA LYS A 71 15.73 2.90 -4.69
C LYS A 71 15.34 4.38 -4.82
N GLY A 72 15.43 5.17 -3.75
CA GLY A 72 14.96 6.54 -3.74
C GLY A 72 13.45 6.62 -3.53
N GLU A 73 12.93 7.83 -3.53
CA GLU A 73 11.49 8.07 -3.46
C GLU A 73 10.82 7.58 -4.74
N GLY A 74 9.60 7.09 -4.63
CA GLY A 74 8.84 6.67 -5.80
C GLY A 74 7.85 5.56 -5.52
N PHE A 75 7.39 4.89 -6.57
CA PHE A 75 6.40 3.83 -6.46
C PHE A 75 6.90 2.68 -5.58
N HIS A 76 6.11 2.32 -4.59
CA HIS A 76 6.45 1.25 -3.67
C HIS A 76 5.61 0.00 -3.91
N HIS A 77 4.31 0.15 -4.06
CA HIS A 77 3.43 -1.00 -4.31
C HIS A 77 2.15 -0.57 -5.01
N VAL A 78 1.45 -1.56 -5.55
CA VAL A 78 0.10 -1.38 -6.08
C VAL A 78 -0.81 -2.38 -5.38
N ALA A 79 -2.00 -1.93 -4.99
CA ALA A 79 -2.98 -2.76 -4.28
C ALA A 79 -4.21 -2.99 -5.15
N PHE A 80 -4.64 -4.23 -5.21
CA PHE A 80 -5.86 -4.62 -5.90
C PHE A 80 -6.93 -5.01 -4.89
N GLU A 81 -8.12 -4.49 -5.08
CA GLU A 81 -9.25 -4.82 -4.24
C GLU A 81 -9.82 -6.17 -4.61
N VAL A 82 -10.13 -6.98 -3.61
CA VAL A 82 -10.76 -8.30 -3.79
C VAL A 82 -12.01 -8.40 -2.95
N GLU A 83 -12.92 -9.27 -3.36
CA GLU A 83 -14.19 -9.47 -2.64
C GLU A 83 -13.97 -10.23 -1.34
N ASP A 84 -13.21 -11.33 -1.40
CA ASP A 84 -12.92 -12.18 -0.25
C ASP A 84 -11.42 -12.51 -0.28
N ILE A 85 -10.67 -11.89 0.65
CA ILE A 85 -9.22 -12.01 0.66
C ILE A 85 -8.76 -13.44 1.00
N TYR A 86 -9.51 -14.17 1.79
CA TYR A 86 -9.15 -15.56 2.14
C TYR A 86 -9.24 -16.48 0.91
N GLU A 87 -10.31 -16.34 0.15
CA GLU A 87 -10.47 -17.10 -1.09
C GLU A 87 -9.41 -16.72 -2.12
N GLU A 88 -9.12 -15.44 -2.24
CA GLU A 88 -8.13 -14.97 -3.21
C GLU A 88 -6.72 -15.42 -2.84
N MET A 89 -6.37 -15.39 -1.55
CA MET A 89 -5.08 -15.89 -1.09
C MET A 89 -4.94 -17.38 -1.43
N ASP A 90 -5.99 -18.16 -1.22
CA ASP A 90 -5.99 -19.59 -1.54
C ASP A 90 -5.82 -19.82 -3.03
N ARG A 91 -6.56 -19.07 -3.85
CA ARG A 91 -6.46 -19.17 -5.32
C ARG A 91 -5.05 -18.84 -5.79
N LEU A 92 -4.46 -17.74 -5.27
CA LEU A 92 -3.13 -17.32 -5.67
C LEU A 92 -2.05 -18.33 -5.29
N LYS A 93 -2.17 -18.96 -4.12
CA LYS A 93 -1.26 -20.05 -3.73
C LYS A 93 -1.34 -21.21 -4.73
N LYS A 94 -2.55 -21.60 -5.12
CA LYS A 94 -2.76 -22.69 -6.08
C LYS A 94 -2.19 -22.36 -7.46
N GLU A 95 -2.19 -21.08 -7.83
CA GLU A 95 -1.62 -20.61 -9.08
C GLU A 95 -0.09 -20.46 -9.02
N GLY A 96 0.53 -20.68 -7.86
CA GLY A 96 1.98 -20.64 -7.71
C GLY A 96 2.57 -19.35 -7.19
N PHE A 97 1.74 -18.40 -6.77
CA PHE A 97 2.23 -17.16 -6.18
C PHE A 97 2.68 -17.37 -4.74
N THR A 98 3.73 -16.67 -4.35
CA THR A 98 4.24 -16.72 -2.98
C THR A 98 3.67 -15.53 -2.19
N LEU A 99 2.93 -15.84 -1.13
CA LEU A 99 2.38 -14.82 -0.24
C LEU A 99 3.35 -14.54 0.89
N LEU A 100 3.44 -13.27 1.31
CA LEU A 100 4.34 -12.87 2.39
C LEU A 100 3.81 -13.17 3.78
N SER A 101 2.53 -13.55 3.89
CA SER A 101 1.96 -13.97 5.17
C SER A 101 0.95 -15.10 4.93
N GLU A 102 0.75 -15.93 5.94
CA GLU A 102 -0.22 -17.05 5.85
C GLU A 102 -1.66 -16.58 6.05
N THR A 103 -1.82 -15.48 6.76
CA THR A 103 -3.14 -14.88 7.03
C THR A 103 -3.09 -13.40 6.68
N PRO A 104 -4.23 -12.82 6.31
CA PRO A 104 -4.25 -11.37 6.07
C PRO A 104 -4.04 -10.59 7.36
N LYS A 105 -3.53 -9.39 7.23
CA LYS A 105 -3.25 -8.48 8.35
C LYS A 105 -4.12 -7.25 8.23
N PHE A 106 -4.29 -6.54 9.35
CA PHE A 106 -4.94 -5.23 9.33
C PHE A 106 -3.96 -4.19 8.77
N GLY A 107 -4.40 -3.45 7.79
CA GLY A 107 -3.61 -2.39 7.17
C GLY A 107 -4.28 -1.03 7.33
N ALA A 108 -3.72 -0.03 6.66
CA ALA A 108 -4.26 1.32 6.67
C ALA A 108 -5.63 1.38 5.98
N ASP A 109 -6.38 2.42 6.28
CA ASP A 109 -7.66 2.74 5.62
C ASP A 109 -8.70 1.62 5.79
N ASN A 110 -8.70 0.97 6.97
CA ASN A 110 -9.69 -0.05 7.35
C ASN A 110 -9.75 -1.23 6.39
N LYS A 111 -8.59 -1.81 6.07
CA LYS A 111 -8.46 -2.93 5.15
C LYS A 111 -7.86 -4.16 5.80
N LEU A 112 -8.23 -5.33 5.30
CA LEU A 112 -7.43 -6.55 5.44
C LEU A 112 -6.51 -6.61 4.25
N VAL A 113 -5.23 -6.89 4.47
CA VAL A 113 -4.21 -6.83 3.41
C VAL A 113 -3.31 -8.07 3.43
N CYS A 114 -2.80 -8.41 2.26
CA CYS A 114 -1.77 -9.42 2.10
C CYS A 114 -0.89 -9.04 0.91
N PHE A 115 0.42 -9.17 1.08
CA PHE A 115 1.37 -8.88 0.01
C PHE A 115 1.85 -10.15 -0.66
N LEU A 116 2.09 -10.06 -1.96
CA LEU A 116 2.73 -11.12 -2.73
C LEU A 116 4.23 -10.84 -2.80
N HIS A 117 5.03 -11.91 -2.73
CA HIS A 117 6.47 -11.77 -2.84
C HIS A 117 6.84 -11.31 -4.26
N PRO A 118 7.68 -10.26 -4.39
CA PRO A 118 8.06 -9.73 -5.71
C PRO A 118 8.66 -10.75 -6.67
N LYS A 119 9.26 -11.82 -6.16
CA LYS A 119 9.78 -12.92 -7.00
C LYS A 119 8.72 -13.50 -7.93
N SER A 120 7.47 -13.57 -7.47
CA SER A 120 6.38 -14.16 -8.25
C SER A 120 5.63 -13.14 -9.09
N THR A 121 5.99 -11.85 -9.01
CA THR A 121 5.30 -10.75 -9.70
C THR A 121 6.25 -9.80 -10.42
N ASN A 122 7.26 -10.37 -11.08
CA ASN A 122 8.23 -9.60 -11.89
C ASN A 122 8.96 -8.48 -11.12
N GLY A 123 9.23 -8.71 -9.83
CA GLY A 123 9.94 -7.73 -9.01
C GLY A 123 9.06 -6.62 -8.44
N MET A 124 7.77 -6.66 -8.71
CA MET A 124 6.84 -5.64 -8.21
C MET A 124 6.18 -6.10 -6.91
N LEU A 125 6.09 -5.20 -5.93
CA LEU A 125 5.36 -5.50 -4.70
C LEU A 125 3.88 -5.29 -4.96
N ILE A 126 3.12 -6.37 -4.91
CA ILE A 126 1.68 -6.34 -5.13
C ILE A 126 0.97 -6.69 -3.83
N GLU A 127 -0.05 -5.90 -3.53
CA GLU A 127 -0.92 -6.08 -2.37
C GLU A 127 -2.30 -6.48 -2.85
N ILE A 128 -2.95 -7.38 -2.13
CA ILE A 128 -4.40 -7.58 -2.28
C ILE A 128 -5.05 -7.08 -1.00
N CYS A 129 -6.21 -6.47 -1.12
CA CYS A 129 -6.89 -5.89 0.03
C CYS A 129 -8.40 -6.07 -0.05
N GLN A 130 -9.00 -6.11 1.12
CA GLN A 130 -10.45 -6.24 1.27
C GLN A 130 -10.93 -5.21 2.28
N GLU A 131 -11.96 -4.47 1.93
CA GLU A 131 -12.57 -3.51 2.85
C GLU A 131 -13.23 -4.24 4.02
N ILE A 132 -12.92 -3.79 5.24
CA ILE A 132 -13.55 -4.35 6.45
C ILE A 132 -14.90 -3.68 6.61
N LYS A 133 -15.95 -4.47 6.58
CA LYS A 133 -17.32 -3.98 6.77
C LYS A 133 -17.65 -4.04 8.25
N SER A 134 -18.15 -2.93 8.76
CA SER A 134 -18.62 -2.85 10.15
C SER A 134 -20.09 -3.21 10.26
#